data_dbaae71e3731b7e351490a5066c660e2
#
_entry.id   dbaae71e3731b7e351490a5066c660e2
#
_cell.length_a   1.000
_cell.length_b   1.000
_cell.length_c   1.000
_cell.angle_alpha   90.00
_cell.angle_beta   90.00
_cell.angle_gamma   90.00
#
_symmetry.space_group_name_H-M   'P 1'
#
loop_
_entity.id
_entity.type
_entity.pdbx_description
1 polymer ?
#
loop_
_entity_poly.entity_id
_entity_poly.type
_entity_poly.pdbx_seq_one_letter_code
_entity_poly.pdbx_strand_id
1 'polypeptide(L)'
;PDDIDSPNYSSIDVNTYLELIDEQFDIEKLVSVGKDAGCDKAAVLIIAEGKGRSFAIHRTGELDFIGEAVIYEPHNSELQAGVFVHEMLHLFGADDLYHPHQSEENVEFIKEHYPGEVMLSGHAPTESLALSPYTLWRMGWTDEREEWFDAFVTEANQ
;
A
#
# COMPACT_ATOMS: atom_id res chain seq x y z
N PRO A 1 -10.07 14.63 -22.82
CA PRO A 1 -8.72 14.44 -22.39
C PRO A 1 -8.32 15.76 -21.77
N ASP A 2 -8.74 15.93 -20.52
CA ASP A 2 -8.42 17.13 -19.77
C ASP A 2 -7.14 16.81 -19.01
N ASP A 3 -6.08 17.54 -19.39
CA ASP A 3 -4.90 17.68 -18.56
C ASP A 3 -5.38 18.09 -17.17
N ILE A 4 -5.43 17.13 -16.28
CA ILE A 4 -5.53 17.41 -14.85
C ILE A 4 -4.13 17.90 -14.51
N ASP A 5 -3.92 19.22 -14.65
CA ASP A 5 -2.89 19.92 -13.91
C ASP A 5 -3.00 19.45 -12.47
N SER A 6 -2.09 18.60 -12.08
CA SER A 6 -1.99 18.12 -10.70
C SER A 6 -1.78 19.36 -9.84
N PRO A 7 -2.77 19.84 -9.08
CA PRO A 7 -2.50 20.88 -8.13
C PRO A 7 -1.47 20.31 -7.17
N ASN A 8 -0.45 21.10 -6.87
CA ASN A 8 0.52 20.86 -5.83
C ASN A 8 -0.14 20.15 -4.64
N TYR A 9 -0.12 18.83 -4.66
CA TYR A 9 -0.24 18.08 -3.43
C TYR A 9 1.03 18.44 -2.68
N SER A 10 0.94 19.40 -1.76
CA SER A 10 1.91 19.51 -0.70
C SER A 10 1.89 18.12 -0.06
N SER A 11 2.82 17.29 -0.47
CA SER A 11 3.12 16.08 0.26
C SER A 11 3.35 16.57 1.69
N ILE A 12 2.41 16.27 2.59
CA ILE A 12 2.75 16.33 4.00
C ILE A 12 3.99 15.45 4.07
N ASP A 13 5.10 16.05 4.46
CA ASP A 13 6.31 15.29 4.69
C ASP A 13 5.96 14.15 5.63
N VAL A 14 6.40 12.94 5.29
CA VAL A 14 6.09 11.72 6.07
C VAL A 14 6.39 11.92 7.56
N ASN A 15 7.46 12.65 7.89
CA ASN A 15 7.80 12.93 9.28
C ASN A 15 6.75 13.82 9.96
N THR A 16 6.29 14.86 9.28
CA THR A 16 5.20 15.73 9.80
C THR A 16 3.92 14.94 9.99
N TYR A 17 3.62 13.99 9.08
CA TYR A 17 2.49 13.10 9.22
C TYR A 17 2.62 12.19 10.45
N LEU A 18 3.79 11.55 10.64
CA LEU A 18 4.04 10.68 11.79
C LEU A 18 3.96 11.44 13.12
N GLU A 19 4.47 12.68 13.18
CA GLU A 19 4.33 13.55 14.34
C GLU A 19 2.87 13.84 14.68
N LEU A 20 2.04 14.16 13.67
CA LEU A 20 0.60 14.41 13.88
C LEU A 20 -0.14 13.16 14.38
N ILE A 21 0.23 11.98 13.91
CA ILE A 21 -0.36 10.73 14.37
C ILE A 21 0.06 10.43 15.80
N ASP A 22 1.34 10.59 16.13
CA ASP A 22 1.86 10.37 17.49
C ASP A 22 1.25 11.33 18.51
N GLU A 23 0.92 12.56 18.10
CA GLU A 23 0.18 13.52 18.93
C GLU A 23 -1.28 13.12 19.19
N GLN A 24 -1.91 12.43 18.22
CA GLN A 24 -3.34 12.06 18.31
C GLN A 24 -3.56 10.67 18.88
N PHE A 25 -2.62 9.76 18.67
CA PHE A 25 -2.74 8.36 19.06
C PHE A 25 -1.54 7.94 19.91
N ASP A 26 -1.82 7.26 21.00
CA ASP A 26 -0.80 6.61 21.82
C ASP A 26 -0.32 5.31 21.12
N ILE A 27 0.64 5.47 20.22
CA ILE A 27 1.18 4.38 19.40
C ILE A 27 1.84 3.30 20.27
N GLU A 28 2.55 3.70 21.34
CA GLU A 28 3.17 2.75 22.27
C GLU A 28 2.12 1.87 22.95
N LYS A 29 0.99 2.45 23.30
CA LYS A 29 -0.15 1.69 23.85
C LYS A 29 -0.74 0.74 22.82
N LEU A 30 -0.87 1.12 21.56
CA LEU A 30 -1.33 0.22 20.49
C LEU A 30 -0.38 -0.96 20.31
N VAL A 31 0.95 -0.71 20.33
CA VAL A 31 1.97 -1.77 20.32
C VAL A 31 1.79 -2.72 21.50
N SER A 32 1.63 -2.17 22.71
CA SER A 32 1.45 -2.98 23.93
C SER A 32 0.21 -3.87 23.82
N VAL A 33 -0.92 -3.29 23.43
CA VAL A 33 -2.19 -4.04 23.29
C VAL A 33 -2.06 -5.15 22.25
N GLY A 34 -1.43 -4.89 21.11
CA GLY A 34 -1.23 -5.90 20.06
C GLY A 34 -0.31 -7.05 20.55
N LYS A 35 0.79 -6.73 21.19
CA LYS A 35 1.71 -7.72 21.77
C LYS A 35 1.04 -8.56 22.86
N ASP A 36 0.27 -7.94 23.73
CA ASP A 36 -0.48 -8.62 24.80
C ASP A 36 -1.57 -9.56 24.22
N ALA A 37 -2.10 -9.21 23.05
CA ALA A 37 -3.04 -10.05 22.30
C ALA A 37 -2.34 -11.18 21.52
N GLY A 38 -1.02 -11.24 21.51
CA GLY A 38 -0.24 -12.25 20.80
C GLY A 38 -0.16 -12.02 19.29
N CYS A 39 -0.32 -10.77 18.84
CA CYS A 39 -0.15 -10.41 17.43
C CYS A 39 1.34 -10.26 17.08
N ASP A 40 1.71 -10.67 15.88
CA ASP A 40 3.07 -10.48 15.35
C ASP A 40 3.28 -9.07 14.81
N LYS A 41 2.23 -8.45 14.29
CA LYS A 41 2.19 -7.10 13.73
C LYS A 41 0.83 -6.46 13.99
N ALA A 42 0.79 -5.14 13.95
CA ALA A 42 -0.44 -4.36 13.98
C ALA A 42 -0.49 -3.37 12.82
N ALA A 43 -1.69 -3.09 12.34
CA ALA A 43 -1.93 -2.07 11.32
C ALA A 43 -2.84 -0.98 11.87
N VAL A 44 -2.50 0.27 11.59
CA VAL A 44 -3.35 1.43 11.84
C VAL A 44 -3.88 1.92 10.50
N LEU A 45 -5.20 1.94 10.36
CA LEU A 45 -5.86 2.42 9.16
C LEU A 45 -6.47 3.79 9.43
N ILE A 46 -6.08 4.77 8.64
CA ILE A 46 -6.52 6.14 8.76
C ILE A 46 -7.28 6.51 7.50
N ILE A 47 -8.56 6.80 7.65
CA ILE A 47 -9.40 7.29 6.57
C ILE A 47 -9.45 8.81 6.70
N ALA A 48 -8.86 9.50 5.74
CA ALA A 48 -8.80 10.96 5.70
C ALA A 48 -9.77 11.51 4.65
N GLU A 49 -10.65 12.41 5.06
CA GLU A 49 -11.53 13.10 4.14
C GLU A 49 -10.74 14.20 3.41
N GLY A 50 -10.81 14.21 2.08
CA GLY A 50 -10.15 15.23 1.28
C GLY A 50 -9.58 14.73 -0.02
N LYS A 51 -8.68 15.52 -0.60
CA LYS A 51 -7.94 15.16 -1.81
C LYS A 51 -6.50 14.86 -1.41
N GLY A 52 -6.05 13.66 -1.72
CA GLY A 52 -4.70 13.22 -1.45
C GLY A 52 -4.40 11.95 -2.22
N ARG A 53 -3.15 11.51 -2.18
CA ARG A 53 -2.76 10.18 -2.60
C ARG A 53 -2.74 9.30 -1.36
N SER A 54 -3.42 8.17 -1.41
CA SER A 54 -3.31 7.14 -0.38
C SER A 54 -1.89 6.58 -0.35
N PHE A 55 -1.45 6.12 0.79
CA PHE A 55 -0.11 5.56 0.96
C PHE A 55 -0.04 4.67 2.19
N ALA A 56 0.95 3.79 2.23
CA ALA A 56 1.29 2.98 3.38
C ALA A 56 2.70 3.29 3.88
N ILE A 57 2.92 3.16 5.19
CA ILE A 57 4.19 3.40 5.84
C ILE A 57 4.48 2.26 6.82
N HIS A 58 5.72 1.78 6.83
CA HIS A 58 6.25 0.94 7.88
C HIS A 58 7.08 1.79 8.85
N ARG A 59 6.79 1.69 10.12
CA ARG A 59 7.67 2.25 11.15
C ARG A 59 8.92 1.39 11.28
N THR A 60 9.99 1.98 11.78
CA THR A 60 11.28 1.31 11.97
C THR A 60 11.68 1.32 13.44
N GLY A 61 12.70 0.52 13.78
CA GLY A 61 13.23 0.45 15.14
C GLY A 61 12.27 -0.22 16.12
N GLU A 62 12.04 0.37 17.27
CA GLU A 62 11.18 -0.21 18.33
C GLU A 62 9.70 -0.26 17.95
N LEU A 63 9.30 0.53 16.97
CA LEU A 63 7.94 0.62 16.44
C LEU A 63 7.73 -0.17 15.14
N ASP A 64 8.67 -1.01 14.72
CA ASP A 64 8.55 -1.85 13.51
C ASP A 64 7.37 -2.83 13.55
N PHE A 65 6.78 -3.00 14.74
CA PHE A 65 5.55 -3.76 14.95
C PHE A 65 4.33 -3.15 14.26
N ILE A 66 4.34 -1.83 14.00
CA ILE A 66 3.20 -1.10 13.42
C ILE A 66 3.46 -0.71 11.96
N GLY A 67 2.48 -1.02 11.11
CA GLY A 67 2.32 -0.42 9.80
C GLY A 67 1.11 0.51 9.78
N GLU A 68 1.17 1.57 9.00
CA GLU A 68 0.11 2.56 8.84
C GLU A 68 -0.30 2.69 7.39
N ALA A 69 -1.60 2.68 7.12
CA ALA A 69 -2.13 3.00 5.81
C ALA A 69 -3.10 4.18 5.91
N VAL A 70 -2.86 5.17 5.08
CA VAL A 70 -3.69 6.38 4.97
C VAL A 70 -4.45 6.33 3.67
N ILE A 71 -5.76 6.39 3.77
CA ILE A 71 -6.66 6.32 2.63
C ILE A 71 -7.41 7.63 2.52
N TYR A 72 -7.16 8.34 1.42
CA TYR A 72 -7.85 9.59 1.12
C TYR A 72 -9.15 9.31 0.37
N GLU A 73 -10.24 9.83 0.91
CA GLU A 73 -11.54 9.81 0.26
C GLU A 73 -11.93 11.21 -0.23
N PRO A 74 -12.26 11.38 -1.53
CA PRO A 74 -12.90 12.59 -2.00
C PRO A 74 -14.26 12.78 -1.33
N HIS A 75 -14.59 14.00 -0.97
CA HIS A 75 -15.88 14.36 -0.39
C HIS A 75 -17.05 13.82 -1.25
N ASN A 76 -17.96 13.06 -0.63
CA ASN A 76 -19.12 12.41 -1.28
C ASN A 76 -18.77 11.29 -2.30
N SER A 77 -17.62 10.67 -2.25
CA SER A 77 -17.35 9.43 -2.98
C SER A 77 -17.55 8.21 -2.10
N GLU A 78 -17.89 7.09 -2.70
CA GLU A 78 -17.82 5.80 -2.00
C GLU A 78 -16.36 5.40 -1.82
N LEU A 79 -16.03 4.82 -0.66
CA LEU A 79 -14.72 4.24 -0.39
C LEU A 79 -14.38 3.23 -1.49
N GLN A 80 -13.30 3.45 -2.20
CA GLN A 80 -12.85 2.52 -3.22
C GLN A 80 -12.15 1.35 -2.52
N ALA A 81 -12.88 0.26 -2.34
CA ALA A 81 -12.38 -0.94 -1.66
C ALA A 81 -11.04 -1.43 -2.23
N GLY A 82 -10.81 -1.28 -3.54
CA GLY A 82 -9.56 -1.64 -4.16
C GLY A 82 -8.37 -0.79 -3.71
N VAL A 83 -8.55 0.53 -3.52
CA VAL A 83 -7.50 1.41 -2.98
C VAL A 83 -7.20 1.01 -1.53
N PHE A 84 -8.23 0.75 -0.75
CA PHE A 84 -8.06 0.27 0.63
C PHE A 84 -7.25 -1.03 0.69
N VAL A 85 -7.60 -2.01 -0.15
CA VAL A 85 -6.87 -3.28 -0.22
C VAL A 85 -5.44 -3.07 -0.69
N HIS A 86 -5.21 -2.24 -1.71
CA HIS A 86 -3.89 -1.90 -2.23
C HIS A 86 -2.96 -1.38 -1.11
N GLU A 87 -3.37 -0.35 -0.38
CA GLU A 87 -2.56 0.22 0.70
C GLU A 87 -2.35 -0.76 1.85
N MET A 88 -3.38 -1.57 2.16
CA MET A 88 -3.23 -2.63 3.16
C MET A 88 -2.19 -3.67 2.76
N LEU A 89 -2.13 -4.08 1.49
CA LEU A 89 -1.20 -5.11 1.03
C LEU A 89 0.26 -4.65 1.11
N HIS A 90 0.53 -3.35 1.00
CA HIS A 90 1.86 -2.82 1.28
C HIS A 90 2.33 -3.16 2.69
N LEU A 91 1.42 -3.16 3.67
CA LEU A 91 1.76 -3.52 5.07
C LEU A 91 2.17 -5.00 5.21
N PHE A 92 1.87 -5.82 4.23
CA PHE A 92 2.31 -7.22 4.14
C PHE A 92 3.51 -7.41 3.20
N GLY A 93 4.07 -6.33 2.65
CA GLY A 93 5.27 -6.37 1.81
C GLY A 93 4.99 -6.46 0.31
N ALA A 94 3.76 -6.21 -0.14
CA ALA A 94 3.48 -6.11 -1.56
C ALA A 94 4.14 -4.87 -2.17
N ASP A 95 4.67 -5.03 -3.39
CA ASP A 95 5.30 -3.96 -4.16
C ASP A 95 4.27 -3.30 -5.10
N ASP A 96 4.45 -2.02 -5.37
CA ASP A 96 3.74 -1.34 -6.47
C ASP A 96 4.13 -1.94 -7.83
N LEU A 97 3.13 -2.29 -8.64
CA LEU A 97 3.32 -2.89 -9.97
C LEU A 97 2.99 -1.93 -11.12
N TYR A 98 2.99 -0.63 -10.89
CA TYR A 98 2.74 0.42 -11.86
C TYR A 98 3.94 1.37 -12.01
N HIS A 99 3.93 2.19 -13.07
CA HIS A 99 4.95 3.21 -13.28
C HIS A 99 4.84 4.35 -12.24
N PRO A 100 5.94 4.86 -11.64
CA PRO A 100 7.35 4.63 -11.99
C PRO A 100 8.04 3.50 -11.21
N HIS A 101 7.33 2.74 -10.39
CA HIS A 101 7.91 1.69 -9.53
C HIS A 101 8.38 0.48 -10.33
N GLN A 102 7.76 0.24 -11.50
CA GLN A 102 8.13 -0.80 -12.44
C GLN A 102 8.42 -0.24 -13.83
N SER A 103 9.18 -0.99 -14.63
CA SER A 103 9.41 -0.68 -16.04
C SER A 103 8.11 -0.76 -16.85
N GLU A 104 8.05 -0.08 -17.98
CA GLU A 104 6.89 -0.14 -18.88
C GLU A 104 6.62 -1.58 -19.35
N GLU A 105 7.67 -2.36 -19.63
CA GLU A 105 7.58 -3.76 -20.03
C GLU A 105 6.95 -4.62 -18.93
N ASN A 106 7.36 -4.44 -17.67
CA ASN A 106 6.79 -5.15 -16.52
C ASN A 106 5.32 -4.79 -16.30
N VAL A 107 4.98 -3.50 -16.41
CA VAL A 107 3.60 -3.03 -16.28
C VAL A 107 2.70 -3.66 -17.35
N GLU A 108 3.14 -3.69 -18.61
CA GLU A 108 2.37 -4.31 -19.69
C GLU A 108 2.25 -5.83 -19.52
N PHE A 109 3.31 -6.50 -19.05
CA PHE A 109 3.25 -7.93 -18.73
C PHE A 109 2.16 -8.22 -17.68
N ILE A 110 2.11 -7.45 -16.59
CA ILE A 110 1.09 -7.63 -15.55
C ILE A 110 -0.31 -7.36 -16.11
N LYS A 111 -0.51 -6.30 -16.89
CA LYS A 111 -1.81 -6.00 -17.52
C LYS A 111 -2.32 -7.13 -18.39
N GLU A 112 -1.43 -7.75 -19.15
CA GLU A 112 -1.79 -8.83 -20.08
C GLU A 112 -2.11 -10.13 -19.35
N HIS A 113 -1.30 -10.52 -18.36
CA HIS A 113 -1.40 -11.83 -17.72
C HIS A 113 -2.23 -11.82 -16.43
N TYR A 114 -2.28 -10.68 -15.73
CA TYR A 114 -2.96 -10.52 -14.45
C TYR A 114 -3.79 -9.22 -14.41
N PRO A 115 -4.78 -9.06 -15.29
CA PRO A 115 -5.49 -7.78 -15.47
C PRO A 115 -6.27 -7.30 -14.24
N GLY A 116 -6.47 -8.18 -13.26
CA GLY A 116 -7.12 -7.84 -11.99
C GLY A 116 -6.15 -7.53 -10.85
N GLU A 117 -4.83 -7.48 -11.12
CA GLU A 117 -3.83 -7.28 -10.09
C GLU A 117 -4.05 -5.96 -9.33
N VAL A 118 -4.32 -6.06 -8.04
CA VAL A 118 -4.66 -4.90 -7.20
C VAL A 118 -3.46 -3.97 -7.00
N MET A 119 -2.22 -4.50 -6.99
CA MET A 119 -1.00 -3.69 -6.88
C MET A 119 -0.65 -2.95 -8.18
N LEU A 120 -1.30 -3.31 -9.29
CA LEU A 120 -1.25 -2.55 -10.53
C LEU A 120 -2.22 -1.35 -10.50
N SER A 121 -3.44 -1.56 -9.96
CA SER A 121 -4.46 -0.51 -9.87
C SER A 121 -5.55 -0.86 -8.85
N GLY A 122 -5.58 -0.12 -7.74
CA GLY A 122 -6.67 -0.20 -6.76
C GLY A 122 -8.02 0.36 -7.25
N HIS A 123 -8.10 0.89 -8.47
CA HIS A 123 -9.32 1.49 -9.02
C HIS A 123 -10.18 0.53 -9.86
N ALA A 124 -9.77 -0.73 -9.99
CA ALA A 124 -10.58 -1.72 -10.68
C ALA A 124 -11.84 -2.08 -9.85
N PRO A 125 -12.93 -2.53 -10.49
CA PRO A 125 -14.10 -3.02 -9.78
C PRO A 125 -13.72 -4.12 -8.79
N THR A 126 -14.28 -4.07 -7.58
CA THR A 126 -13.90 -4.98 -6.49
C THR A 126 -14.01 -6.46 -6.87
N GLU A 127 -15.01 -6.83 -7.65
CA GLU A 127 -15.23 -8.19 -8.13
C GLU A 127 -14.18 -8.69 -9.15
N SER A 128 -13.39 -7.78 -9.71
CA SER A 128 -12.31 -8.11 -10.65
C SER A 128 -10.92 -8.09 -10.02
N LEU A 129 -10.82 -7.65 -8.75
CA LEU A 129 -9.52 -7.59 -8.06
C LEU A 129 -8.98 -8.99 -7.81
N ALA A 130 -7.71 -9.16 -8.05
CA ALA A 130 -6.97 -10.40 -7.85
C ALA A 130 -5.55 -10.10 -7.38
N LEU A 131 -4.84 -11.13 -6.97
CA LEU A 131 -3.41 -11.07 -6.64
C LEU A 131 -2.66 -11.97 -7.61
N SER A 132 -1.61 -11.44 -8.23
CA SER A 132 -0.69 -12.23 -9.04
C SER A 132 0.15 -13.16 -8.16
N PRO A 133 0.72 -14.22 -8.73
CA PRO A 133 1.68 -15.08 -8.02
C PRO A 133 2.87 -14.28 -7.47
N TYR A 134 3.32 -13.24 -8.16
CA TYR A 134 4.38 -12.35 -7.68
C TYR A 134 3.98 -11.65 -6.38
N THR A 135 2.80 -11.03 -6.34
CA THR A 135 2.31 -10.33 -5.15
C THR A 135 2.16 -11.29 -3.96
N LEU A 136 1.62 -12.49 -4.18
CA LEU A 136 1.50 -13.52 -3.15
C LEU A 136 2.88 -13.94 -2.61
N TRP A 137 3.86 -14.12 -3.50
CA TRP A 137 5.23 -14.47 -3.12
C TRP A 137 5.91 -13.34 -2.33
N ARG A 138 5.76 -12.08 -2.78
CA ARG A 138 6.32 -10.93 -2.07
C ARG A 138 5.82 -10.80 -0.64
N MET A 139 4.55 -11.08 -0.42
CA MET A 139 3.94 -11.07 0.92
C MET A 139 4.27 -12.33 1.76
N GLY A 140 4.97 -13.29 1.19
CA GLY A 140 5.27 -14.55 1.88
C GLY A 140 4.06 -15.47 2.08
N TRP A 141 2.99 -15.27 1.29
CA TRP A 141 1.80 -16.12 1.34
C TRP A 141 1.95 -17.41 0.51
N THR A 142 2.99 -17.48 -0.30
CA THR A 142 3.45 -18.67 -1.01
C THR A 142 4.97 -18.69 -1.08
N ASP A 143 5.55 -19.89 -1.04
CA ASP A 143 6.97 -20.13 -1.31
C ASP A 143 7.24 -20.38 -2.81
N GLU A 144 6.19 -20.49 -3.62
CA GLU A 144 6.30 -20.70 -5.06
C GLU A 144 6.87 -19.46 -5.73
N ARG A 145 8.03 -19.64 -6.39
CA ARG A 145 8.72 -18.57 -7.11
C ARG A 145 8.90 -18.96 -8.57
N GLU A 146 8.53 -18.05 -9.45
CA GLU A 146 8.68 -18.21 -10.90
C GLU A 146 9.88 -17.40 -11.42
N GLU A 147 10.49 -17.83 -12.52
CA GLU A 147 11.68 -17.17 -13.09
C GLU A 147 11.43 -15.70 -13.47
N TRP A 148 10.21 -15.36 -13.92
CA TRP A 148 9.88 -14.00 -14.31
C TRP A 148 9.83 -13.01 -13.13
N PHE A 149 9.75 -13.48 -11.88
CA PHE A 149 9.76 -12.61 -10.70
C PHE A 149 11.04 -11.78 -10.60
N ASP A 150 12.17 -12.30 -11.11
CA ASP A 150 13.45 -11.59 -11.09
C ASP A 150 13.41 -10.24 -11.82
N ALA A 151 12.56 -10.11 -12.84
CA ALA A 151 12.40 -8.86 -13.57
C ALA A 151 11.72 -7.77 -12.74
N PHE A 152 10.98 -8.15 -11.71
CA PHE A 152 10.20 -7.24 -10.85
C PHE A 152 10.92 -6.85 -9.56
N VAL A 153 11.92 -7.61 -9.15
CA VAL A 153 12.71 -7.31 -7.95
C VAL A 153 13.70 -6.20 -8.26
N THR A 154 13.43 -5.00 -7.79
CA THR A 154 14.33 -3.85 -7.95
C THR A 154 15.20 -3.66 -6.70
N GLU A 155 16.32 -2.91 -6.82
CA GLU A 155 17.17 -2.58 -5.66
C GLU A 155 16.40 -1.80 -4.57
N ALA A 156 15.35 -1.10 -4.96
CA ALA A 156 14.50 -0.35 -4.04
C ALA A 156 13.57 -1.27 -3.21
N ASN A 157 13.37 -2.51 -3.65
CA ASN A 157 12.44 -3.48 -3.08
C ASN A 157 13.19 -4.62 -2.32
N GLN A 158 14.51 -4.52 -2.18
CA GLN A 158 15.36 -5.43 -1.41
C GLN A 158 15.58 -4.89 0.00
#